data_27dc2c1dc0666f4e23f87f5db04af0ae
#
_entry.id   27dc2c1dc0666f4e23f87f5db04af0ae
#
_cell.length_a   1.000
_cell.length_b   1.000
_cell.length_c   1.000
_cell.angle_alpha   90.00
_cell.angle_beta   90.00
_cell.angle_gamma   90.00
#
_symmetry.space_group_name_H-M   'P 1'
#
loop_
_entity.id
_entity.type
_entity.pdbx_description
1 polymer ?
#
loop_
_entity_poly.entity_id
_entity_poly.type
_entity_poly.pdbx_seq_one_letter_code
_entity_poly.pdbx_strand_id
1 'polypeptide(L)'
;TWQEKQKDWQEKGYAGKGFQDNTMEIYTQRGERVRSKSEKILADYFYYHGIPYKYECPLLLSGYGVIYPDFTFLSPKSKQEMYWEHNGMMDDAVYAQKAVKKIELYEKNGIFPGERLILTFETGQTTLNNEIIEAMVKRYLI
;
A
#
# COMPACT_ATOMS: atom_id res chain seq x y z
N THR A 1 -3.65 -25.06 2.31
CA THR A 1 -4.18 -24.19 3.35
C THR A 1 -4.12 -22.72 2.92
N TRP A 2 -4.84 -21.88 3.62
CA TRP A 2 -4.79 -20.44 3.38
C TRP A 2 -3.39 -19.88 3.61
N GLN A 3 -2.70 -20.32 4.65
CA GLN A 3 -1.34 -19.89 4.96
C GLN A 3 -0.38 -20.24 3.84
N GLU A 4 -0.51 -21.44 3.25
CA GLU A 4 0.30 -21.85 2.10
C GLU A 4 0.02 -20.99 0.88
N LYS A 5 -1.25 -20.69 0.59
CA LYS A 5 -1.65 -19.79 -0.49
C LYS A 5 -1.05 -18.40 -0.33
N GLN A 6 -1.15 -17.86 0.87
CA GLN A 6 -0.65 -16.52 1.20
C GLN A 6 0.87 -16.45 1.07
N LYS A 7 1.56 -17.50 1.53
CA LYS A 7 3.01 -17.61 1.41
C LYS A 7 3.44 -17.69 -0.05
N ASP A 8 2.79 -18.55 -0.84
CA ASP A 8 3.07 -18.68 -2.27
C ASP A 8 2.85 -17.36 -2.99
N TRP A 9 1.77 -16.67 -2.68
CA TRP A 9 1.46 -15.35 -3.22
C TRP A 9 2.57 -14.34 -2.87
N GLN A 10 3.01 -14.29 -1.62
CA GLN A 10 4.04 -13.34 -1.18
C GLN A 10 5.39 -13.59 -1.82
N GLU A 11 5.76 -14.85 -1.99
CA GLU A 11 7.06 -15.26 -2.55
C GLU A 11 7.13 -15.09 -4.08
N LYS A 12 6.02 -14.91 -4.76
CA LYS A 12 6.00 -14.73 -6.22
C LYS A 12 6.66 -13.41 -6.57
N GLY A 13 7.73 -13.50 -7.38
CA GLY A 13 8.53 -12.35 -7.77
C GLY A 13 7.80 -11.39 -8.71
N TYR A 14 8.22 -10.12 -8.67
CA TYR A 14 7.72 -9.08 -9.55
C TYR A 14 8.79 -8.00 -9.73
N ALA A 15 8.65 -7.23 -10.81
CA ALA A 15 9.50 -6.06 -11.04
C ALA A 15 8.82 -4.82 -10.47
N GLY A 16 9.42 -4.22 -9.45
CA GLY A 16 8.92 -2.99 -8.86
C GLY A 16 9.18 -1.76 -9.72
N LYS A 17 8.74 -0.61 -9.23
CA LYS A 17 8.85 0.67 -9.94
C LYS A 17 10.29 1.16 -10.08
N GLY A 18 11.16 0.81 -9.13
CA GLY A 18 12.54 1.26 -9.11
C GLY A 18 12.72 2.64 -8.47
N PHE A 19 13.98 3.02 -8.27
CA PHE A 19 14.37 4.26 -7.59
C PHE A 19 15.38 5.02 -8.43
N GLN A 20 15.28 6.36 -8.38
CA GLN A 20 16.29 7.22 -8.98
C GLN A 20 17.53 7.31 -8.08
N ASP A 21 18.69 7.60 -8.65
CA ASP A 21 19.98 7.58 -7.95
C ASP A 21 20.05 8.50 -6.74
N ASN A 22 19.36 9.64 -6.79
CA ASN A 22 19.38 10.64 -5.72
C ASN A 22 18.22 10.48 -4.70
N THR A 23 17.46 9.39 -4.79
CA THR A 23 16.39 9.12 -3.84
C THR A 23 16.96 8.72 -2.49
N MET A 24 16.43 9.30 -1.40
CA MET A 24 16.82 8.94 -0.04
C MET A 24 16.69 7.43 0.18
N GLU A 25 17.71 6.84 0.82
CA GLU A 25 17.72 5.41 1.10
C GLU A 25 17.06 5.13 2.45
N ILE A 26 15.85 4.57 2.41
CA ILE A 26 15.08 4.18 3.59
C ILE A 26 14.77 2.70 3.44
N TYR A 27 15.17 1.89 4.43
CA TYR A 27 14.97 0.45 4.41
C TYR A 27 14.05 0.00 5.53
N THR A 28 13.18 -0.96 5.21
CA THR A 28 12.27 -1.56 6.18
C THR A 28 12.98 -2.66 6.97
N GLN A 29 12.34 -3.13 8.03
CA GLN A 29 12.85 -4.24 8.83
C GLN A 29 13.01 -5.52 8.01
N ARG A 30 12.14 -5.75 7.04
CA ARG A 30 12.24 -6.90 6.13
C ARG A 30 13.36 -6.75 5.09
N GLY A 31 13.83 -5.53 4.88
CA GLY A 31 14.99 -5.23 4.02
C GLY A 31 14.69 -4.55 2.71
N GLU A 32 13.43 -4.35 2.32
CA GLU A 32 13.14 -3.61 1.10
C GLU A 32 13.32 -2.10 1.29
N ARG A 33 13.67 -1.44 0.19
CA ARG A 33 13.77 0.01 0.14
C ARG A 33 12.39 0.62 -0.08
N VAL A 34 12.06 1.67 0.66
CA VAL A 34 10.80 2.41 0.53
C VAL A 34 11.09 3.89 0.30
N ARG A 35 10.06 4.67 -0.03
CA ARG A 35 10.20 6.07 -0.47
C ARG A 35 10.00 7.09 0.64
N SER A 36 9.41 6.69 1.77
CA SER A 36 9.13 7.62 2.87
C SER A 36 9.22 6.92 4.22
N LYS A 37 9.37 7.74 5.27
CA LYS A 37 9.36 7.24 6.65
C LYS A 37 8.01 6.63 7.01
N SER A 38 6.91 7.18 6.51
CA SER A 38 5.57 6.64 6.75
C SER A 38 5.39 5.27 6.13
N GLU A 39 5.94 5.06 4.92
CA GLU A 39 5.93 3.73 4.30
C GLU A 39 6.74 2.72 5.10
N LYS A 40 7.87 3.15 5.67
CA LYS A 40 8.64 2.30 6.58
C LYS A 40 7.83 1.93 7.82
N ILE A 41 7.15 2.88 8.43
CA ILE A 41 6.31 2.63 9.61
C ILE A 41 5.22 1.60 9.27
N LEU A 42 4.55 1.75 8.15
CA LEU A 42 3.54 0.81 7.68
C LEU A 42 4.13 -0.58 7.43
N ALA A 43 5.19 -0.66 6.65
CA ALA A 43 5.84 -1.93 6.32
C ALA A 43 6.32 -2.66 7.57
N ASP A 44 6.95 -1.95 8.50
CA ASP A 44 7.43 -2.54 9.75
C ASP A 44 6.28 -3.03 10.62
N TYR A 45 5.16 -2.29 10.66
CA TYR A 45 3.97 -2.75 11.35
C TYR A 45 3.47 -4.08 10.78
N PHE A 46 3.34 -4.17 9.46
CA PHE A 46 2.89 -5.40 8.80
C PHE A 46 3.83 -6.56 9.10
N TYR A 47 5.12 -6.31 9.01
CA TYR A 47 6.15 -7.33 9.27
C TYR A 47 6.06 -7.87 10.70
N TYR A 48 6.02 -6.98 11.69
CA TYR A 48 5.97 -7.39 13.10
C TYR A 48 4.67 -8.09 13.48
N HIS A 49 3.58 -7.81 12.79
CA HIS A 49 2.28 -8.43 13.06
C HIS A 49 2.01 -9.63 12.14
N GLY A 50 3.00 -10.10 11.40
CA GLY A 50 2.88 -11.29 10.56
C GLY A 50 1.88 -11.14 9.42
N ILE A 51 1.73 -9.93 8.87
CA ILE A 51 0.83 -9.65 7.76
C ILE A 51 1.64 -9.63 6.47
N PRO A 52 1.51 -10.65 5.60
CA PRO A 52 2.26 -10.69 4.33
C PRO A 52 1.85 -9.52 3.44
N TYR A 53 2.84 -8.84 2.86
CA TYR A 53 2.60 -7.72 1.97
C TYR A 53 3.59 -7.68 0.83
N LYS A 54 3.23 -7.01 -0.26
CA LYS A 54 4.12 -6.65 -1.35
C LYS A 54 4.20 -5.13 -1.43
N TYR A 55 5.41 -4.62 -1.60
CA TYR A 55 5.64 -3.18 -1.75
C TYR A 55 5.76 -2.84 -3.22
N GLU A 56 4.98 -1.87 -3.70
CA GLU A 56 4.97 -1.37 -5.08
C GLU A 56 4.92 -2.50 -6.12
N CYS A 57 4.08 -3.49 -5.88
CA CYS A 57 3.80 -4.54 -6.84
C CYS A 57 2.93 -3.98 -7.98
N PRO A 58 3.30 -4.20 -9.25
CA PRO A 58 2.53 -3.63 -10.34
C PRO A 58 1.10 -4.15 -10.41
N LEU A 59 0.17 -3.25 -10.70
CA LEU A 59 -1.24 -3.54 -10.92
C LEU A 59 -1.65 -2.98 -12.27
N LEU A 60 -2.16 -3.83 -13.15
CA LEU A 60 -2.65 -3.40 -14.46
C LEU A 60 -4.08 -2.91 -14.33
N LEU A 61 -4.33 -1.66 -14.70
CA LEU A 61 -5.65 -1.07 -14.74
C LEU A 61 -6.11 -0.89 -16.19
N SER A 62 -7.24 -1.49 -16.51
CA SER A 62 -7.81 -1.45 -17.86
C SER A 62 -8.05 -0.01 -18.33
N GLY A 63 -7.64 0.29 -19.55
CA GLY A 63 -7.79 1.62 -20.14
C GLY A 63 -6.80 2.66 -19.68
N TYR A 64 -5.87 2.30 -18.79
CA TYR A 64 -4.84 3.23 -18.30
C TYR A 64 -3.42 2.67 -18.44
N GLY A 65 -3.17 1.49 -17.88
CA GLY A 65 -1.84 0.89 -17.83
C GLY A 65 -1.48 0.42 -16.42
N VAL A 66 -0.18 0.39 -16.13
CA VAL A 66 0.33 -0.13 -14.87
C VAL A 66 0.42 0.98 -13.83
N ILE A 67 -0.08 0.71 -12.63
CA ILE A 67 0.19 1.52 -11.44
C ILE A 67 0.89 0.65 -10.39
N TYR A 68 1.46 1.30 -9.38
CA TYR A 68 2.18 0.63 -8.29
C TYR A 68 1.54 1.04 -6.96
N PRO A 69 0.55 0.28 -6.46
CA PRO A 69 0.02 0.54 -5.12
C PRO A 69 1.16 0.54 -4.10
N ASP A 70 1.06 1.37 -3.07
CA ASP A 70 2.11 1.38 -2.05
C ASP A 70 2.28 -0.01 -1.45
N PHE A 71 1.17 -0.66 -1.08
CA PHE A 71 1.19 -2.04 -0.60
C PHE A 71 0.05 -2.84 -1.21
N THR A 72 0.32 -4.13 -1.44
CA THR A 72 -0.69 -5.09 -1.88
C THR A 72 -0.72 -6.24 -0.88
N PHE A 73 -1.92 -6.70 -0.56
CA PHE A 73 -2.17 -7.79 0.37
C PHE A 73 -3.07 -8.83 -0.28
N LEU A 74 -2.95 -10.07 0.17
CA LEU A 74 -3.96 -11.09 -0.11
C LEU A 74 -4.78 -11.27 1.18
N SER A 75 -5.98 -10.69 1.23
CA SER A 75 -6.77 -10.63 2.45
C SER A 75 -7.36 -11.99 2.82
N PRO A 76 -7.18 -12.46 4.06
CA PRO A 76 -7.84 -13.69 4.51
C PRO A 76 -9.36 -13.51 4.67
N LYS A 77 -9.83 -12.28 4.82
CA LYS A 77 -11.27 -11.98 4.95
C LYS A 77 -12.00 -12.07 3.62
N SER A 78 -11.52 -11.34 2.62
CA SER A 78 -12.18 -11.27 1.30
C SER A 78 -11.70 -12.34 0.33
N LYS A 79 -10.57 -12.98 0.60
CA LYS A 79 -9.88 -13.92 -0.30
C LYS A 79 -9.45 -13.27 -1.60
N GLN A 80 -9.30 -11.95 -1.61
CA GLN A 80 -8.92 -11.15 -2.77
C GLN A 80 -7.72 -10.28 -2.45
N GLU A 81 -7.02 -9.85 -3.51
CA GLU A 81 -5.99 -8.82 -3.36
C GLU A 81 -6.63 -7.51 -2.94
N MET A 82 -5.97 -6.83 -2.00
CA MET A 82 -6.34 -5.52 -1.52
C MET A 82 -5.15 -4.58 -1.64
N TYR A 83 -5.43 -3.32 -1.89
CA TYR A 83 -4.42 -2.31 -2.16
C TYR A 83 -4.49 -1.23 -1.09
N TRP A 84 -3.33 -0.77 -0.65
CA TRP A 84 -3.21 0.28 0.36
C TRP A 84 -2.43 1.43 -0.25
N GLU A 85 -3.05 2.61 -0.26
CA GLU A 85 -2.40 3.84 -0.67
C GLU A 85 -2.29 4.76 0.53
N HIS A 86 -1.06 5.15 0.85
CA HIS A 86 -0.80 6.11 1.90
C HIS A 86 -0.58 7.49 1.28
N ASN A 87 -1.42 8.45 1.63
CA ASN A 87 -1.43 9.79 1.07
C ASN A 87 -0.80 10.76 2.07
N GLY A 88 0.52 10.91 1.98
CA GLY A 88 1.33 11.51 3.04
C GLY A 88 1.44 13.03 3.01
N MET A 89 0.94 13.72 1.97
CA MET A 89 1.12 15.16 1.80
C MET A 89 -0.18 15.83 1.32
N MET A 90 -1.28 15.58 2.03
CA MET A 90 -2.61 16.05 1.56
C MET A 90 -2.82 17.56 1.71
N ASP A 91 -1.94 18.25 2.43
CA ASP A 91 -1.93 19.73 2.48
C ASP A 91 -1.10 20.38 1.36
N ASP A 92 -0.47 19.58 0.49
CA ASP A 92 0.13 20.05 -0.75
C ASP A 92 -0.91 19.93 -1.88
N ALA A 93 -1.25 21.05 -2.52
CA ALA A 93 -2.33 21.10 -3.50
C ALA A 93 -2.07 20.22 -4.73
N VAL A 94 -0.84 20.19 -5.22
CA VAL A 94 -0.49 19.35 -6.40
C VAL A 94 -0.55 17.88 -6.04
N TYR A 95 0.01 17.52 -4.90
CA TYR A 95 -0.03 16.14 -4.41
C TYR A 95 -1.47 15.67 -4.21
N ALA A 96 -2.31 16.48 -3.56
CA ALA A 96 -3.70 16.14 -3.29
C ALA A 96 -4.50 15.91 -4.58
N GLN A 97 -4.29 16.74 -5.61
CA GLN A 97 -4.94 16.56 -6.89
C GLN A 97 -4.56 15.23 -7.55
N LYS A 98 -3.29 14.87 -7.49
CA LYS A 98 -2.82 13.58 -8.03
C LYS A 98 -3.40 12.39 -7.25
N ALA A 99 -3.49 12.53 -5.92
CA ALA A 99 -4.09 11.50 -5.07
C ALA A 99 -5.56 11.27 -5.42
N VAL A 100 -6.33 12.34 -5.58
CA VAL A 100 -7.74 12.27 -5.98
C VAL A 100 -7.88 11.56 -7.34
N LYS A 101 -7.06 11.93 -8.31
CA LYS A 101 -7.09 11.30 -9.64
C LYS A 101 -6.74 9.82 -9.59
N LYS A 102 -5.79 9.44 -8.75
CA LYS A 102 -5.41 8.04 -8.60
C LYS A 102 -6.55 7.23 -7.99
N ILE A 103 -7.25 7.78 -7.00
CA ILE A 103 -8.41 7.13 -6.40
C ILE A 103 -9.52 6.95 -7.43
N GLU A 104 -9.82 7.99 -8.23
CA GLU A 104 -10.80 7.89 -9.32
C GLU A 104 -10.45 6.77 -10.29
N LEU A 105 -9.16 6.61 -10.60
CA LEU A 105 -8.69 5.57 -11.50
C LEU A 105 -8.97 4.17 -10.95
N TYR A 106 -8.73 3.96 -9.66
CA TYR A 106 -9.13 2.72 -8.98
C TYR A 106 -10.63 2.49 -9.10
N GLU A 107 -11.43 3.51 -8.80
CA GLU A 107 -12.89 3.43 -8.82
C GLU A 107 -13.42 3.09 -10.21
N LYS A 108 -12.86 3.69 -11.26
CA LYS A 108 -13.20 3.36 -12.65
C LYS A 108 -12.90 1.90 -13.02
N ASN A 109 -12.01 1.26 -12.27
CA ASN A 109 -11.67 -0.14 -12.45
C ASN A 109 -12.35 -1.06 -11.44
N GLY A 110 -13.37 -0.58 -10.73
CA GLY A 110 -14.14 -1.37 -9.79
C GLY A 110 -13.46 -1.63 -8.45
N ILE A 111 -12.43 -0.85 -8.12
CA ILE A 111 -11.67 -0.96 -6.88
C ILE A 111 -12.01 0.26 -6.03
N PHE A 112 -12.83 0.07 -5.00
CA PHE A 112 -13.42 1.17 -4.24
C PHE A 112 -12.80 1.31 -2.86
N PRO A 113 -12.65 2.59 -2.39
CA PRO A 113 -12.25 2.84 -1.01
C PRO A 113 -13.21 2.17 -0.03
N GLY A 114 -12.66 1.52 0.99
CA GLY A 114 -13.47 0.80 1.98
C GLY A 114 -13.81 -0.63 1.58
N GLU A 115 -13.52 -1.03 0.36
CA GLU A 115 -13.68 -2.40 -0.13
C GLU A 115 -12.30 -3.03 -0.37
N ARG A 116 -11.79 -2.91 -1.61
CA ARG A 116 -10.47 -3.43 -1.95
C ARG A 116 -9.37 -2.38 -1.92
N LEU A 117 -9.70 -1.14 -1.61
CA LEU A 117 -8.77 -0.02 -1.50
C LEU A 117 -8.79 0.54 -0.08
N ILE A 118 -7.64 0.48 0.58
CA ILE A 118 -7.43 1.02 1.92
C ILE A 118 -6.69 2.33 1.77
N LEU A 119 -7.21 3.40 2.36
CA LEU A 119 -6.62 4.73 2.29
C LEU A 119 -6.20 5.19 3.68
N THR A 120 -4.98 5.72 3.78
CA THR A 120 -4.52 6.48 4.94
C THR A 120 -3.97 7.82 4.47
N PHE A 121 -3.99 8.79 5.37
CA PHE A 121 -3.68 10.17 5.02
C PHE A 121 -2.79 10.81 6.07
N GLU A 122 -1.96 11.76 5.62
CA GLU A 122 -1.24 12.65 6.50
C GLU A 122 -1.28 14.08 5.96
N THR A 123 -1.23 15.02 6.88
CA THR A 123 -0.94 16.44 6.59
C THR A 123 0.23 16.87 7.49
N GLY A 124 0.69 18.10 7.34
CA GLY A 124 1.72 18.62 8.22
C GLY A 124 1.30 18.69 9.71
N GLN A 125 -0.01 18.65 9.98
CA GLN A 125 -0.55 18.72 11.34
C GLN A 125 -1.05 17.38 11.87
N THR A 126 -1.40 16.45 11.00
CA THR A 126 -1.93 15.14 11.37
C THR A 126 -1.06 14.05 10.77
N THR A 127 -0.29 13.38 11.63
CA THR A 127 0.61 12.33 11.22
C THR A 127 -0.02 10.94 11.35
N LEU A 128 0.54 10.00 10.59
CA LEU A 128 0.18 8.60 10.70
C LEU A 128 0.48 8.09 12.12
N ASN A 129 -0.45 7.32 12.71
CA ASN A 129 -0.27 6.74 14.03
C ASN A 129 -0.69 5.27 14.06
N ASN A 130 -0.18 4.54 15.07
CA ASN A 130 -0.40 3.11 15.18
C ASN A 130 -1.86 2.73 15.40
N GLU A 131 -2.65 3.58 16.05
CA GLU A 131 -4.09 3.30 16.26
C GLU A 131 -4.84 3.20 14.93
N ILE A 132 -4.54 4.10 13.99
CA ILE A 132 -5.17 4.07 12.66
C ILE A 132 -4.69 2.85 11.87
N ILE A 133 -3.39 2.55 11.90
CA ILE A 133 -2.86 1.37 11.22
C ILE A 133 -3.54 0.10 11.75
N GLU A 134 -3.61 -0.04 13.07
CA GLU A 134 -4.26 -1.18 13.71
C GLU A 134 -5.73 -1.30 13.31
N ALA A 135 -6.46 -0.18 13.30
CA ALA A 135 -7.87 -0.16 12.92
C ALA A 135 -8.08 -0.64 11.48
N MET A 136 -7.25 -0.17 10.56
CA MET A 136 -7.31 -0.57 9.16
C MET A 136 -6.96 -2.05 8.97
N VAL A 137 -5.92 -2.51 9.66
CA VAL A 137 -5.50 -3.91 9.61
C VAL A 137 -6.61 -4.83 10.12
N LYS A 138 -7.22 -4.50 11.25
CA LYS A 138 -8.34 -5.28 11.81
C LYS A 138 -9.56 -5.28 10.90
N ARG A 139 -9.83 -4.16 10.27
CA ARG A 139 -10.99 -4.02 9.38
C ARG A 139 -10.85 -4.89 8.13
N TYR A 140 -9.67 -4.92 7.53
CA TYR A 140 -9.51 -5.44 6.16
C TYR A 140 -8.66 -6.70 6.06
N LEU A 141 -7.73 -6.94 6.98
CA LEU A 141 -6.65 -7.89 6.75
C LEU A 141 -6.58 -9.05 7.76
N ILE A 142 -7.30 -9.01 8.85
CA ILE A 142 -7.28 -10.08 9.85
C ILE A 142 -8.67 -10.40 10.43
#